data_b93c684320cbc45ece44e54e328ed1fb
#
_entry.id   b93c684320cbc45ece44e54e328ed1fb
#
_cell.length_a   1.000
_cell.length_b   1.000
_cell.length_c   1.000
_cell.angle_alpha   90.00
_cell.angle_beta   90.00
_cell.angle_gamma   90.00
#
_symmetry.space_group_name_H-M   'P 1'
#
loop_
_entity.id
_entity.type
_entity.pdbx_description
1 polymer ?
#
loop_
_entity_poly.entity_id
_entity_poly.type
_entity_poly.pdbx_seq_one_letter_code
_entity_poly.pdbx_strand_id
1 'polypeptide(L)'
;MLMSKLFKVIGLILLTVSFNSTSFSKENFYNEALELFKKEKYEDARFLFERNIVFNPKDANSYLYLAKIYNQEENQRKEEYNLETTLLIEPDNEEALLMLMKIALEKSNYEKVKDLSDKFVKVCKNLCDENKDIQESLKNIE
;
A
#
# COMPACT_ATOMS: atom_id res chain seq x y z
N MET A 1 -32.60 -33.63 -46.66
CA MET A 1 -31.11 -33.83 -46.53
C MET A 1 -30.31 -32.54 -46.35
N LEU A 2 -30.79 -31.39 -46.86
CA LEU A 2 -30.11 -30.07 -46.69
C LEU A 2 -30.26 -29.49 -45.30
N MET A 3 -31.45 -29.61 -44.64
CA MET A 3 -31.70 -29.04 -43.31
C MET A 3 -30.84 -29.69 -42.19
N SER A 4 -30.58 -31.00 -42.28
CA SER A 4 -29.73 -31.67 -41.25
C SER A 4 -28.28 -31.26 -41.28
N LYS A 5 -27.76 -30.81 -42.46
CA LYS A 5 -26.42 -30.27 -42.59
C LYS A 5 -26.32 -28.83 -42.04
N LEU A 6 -27.39 -28.04 -42.22
CA LEU A 6 -27.48 -26.67 -41.70
C LEU A 6 -27.44 -26.65 -40.16
N PHE A 7 -28.18 -27.55 -39.48
CA PHE A 7 -28.17 -27.67 -38.03
C PHE A 7 -26.82 -28.10 -37.45
N LYS A 8 -26.07 -28.94 -38.19
CA LYS A 8 -24.70 -29.33 -37.77
C LYS A 8 -23.70 -28.20 -37.87
N VAL A 9 -23.83 -27.32 -38.89
CA VAL A 9 -22.96 -26.17 -39.08
C VAL A 9 -23.26 -25.08 -38.03
N ILE A 10 -24.51 -24.82 -37.71
CA ILE A 10 -24.93 -23.87 -36.67
C ILE A 10 -24.48 -24.36 -35.29
N GLY A 11 -24.58 -25.66 -34.99
CA GLY A 11 -24.07 -26.25 -33.73
C GLY A 11 -22.55 -26.13 -33.59
N LEU A 12 -21.80 -26.19 -34.68
CA LEU A 12 -20.35 -26.07 -34.67
C LEU A 12 -19.87 -24.62 -34.46
N ILE A 13 -20.65 -23.64 -34.97
CA ILE A 13 -20.32 -22.21 -34.82
C ILE A 13 -20.61 -21.74 -33.35
N LEU A 14 -21.60 -22.30 -32.69
CA LEU A 14 -21.91 -21.97 -31.28
C LEU A 14 -20.87 -22.48 -30.26
N LEU A 15 -20.05 -23.47 -30.62
CA LEU A 15 -18.99 -24.02 -29.77
C LEU A 15 -17.67 -23.21 -29.84
N THR A 16 -17.56 -22.24 -30.74
CA THR A 16 -16.35 -21.40 -30.87
C THR A 16 -16.48 -20.02 -30.22
N VAL A 17 -17.54 -19.77 -29.43
CA VAL A 17 -17.52 -18.65 -28.51
C VAL A 17 -16.53 -19.00 -27.41
N SER A 18 -15.24 -18.94 -27.74
CA SER A 18 -14.18 -18.97 -26.77
C SER A 18 -14.47 -17.92 -25.72
N PHE A 19 -14.75 -18.34 -24.51
CA PHE A 19 -14.67 -17.51 -23.31
C PHE A 19 -13.25 -16.93 -23.30
N ASN A 20 -13.09 -15.75 -23.89
CA ASN A 20 -11.97 -14.89 -23.57
C ASN A 20 -12.22 -14.45 -22.12
N SER A 21 -11.93 -15.33 -21.18
CA SER A 21 -11.71 -14.97 -19.80
C SER A 21 -10.49 -14.04 -19.86
N THR A 22 -10.72 -12.74 -19.91
CA THR A 22 -9.69 -11.78 -19.58
C THR A 22 -9.28 -12.13 -18.16
N SER A 23 -8.17 -12.85 -18.04
CA SER A 23 -7.48 -13.06 -16.80
C SER A 23 -7.16 -11.66 -16.29
N PHE A 24 -7.96 -11.14 -15.36
CA PHE A 24 -7.74 -9.86 -14.74
C PHE A 24 -6.45 -10.04 -13.93
N SER A 25 -5.35 -9.58 -14.52
CA SER A 25 -4.02 -9.77 -13.98
C SER A 25 -3.97 -9.11 -12.61
N LYS A 26 -3.77 -9.93 -11.59
CA LYS A 26 -3.63 -9.56 -10.18
C LYS A 26 -2.49 -8.53 -9.94
N GLU A 27 -1.62 -8.38 -10.91
CA GLU A 27 -0.37 -7.62 -10.86
C GLU A 27 -0.52 -6.13 -11.20
N ASN A 28 -1.68 -5.71 -11.69
CA ASN A 28 -1.82 -4.38 -12.30
C ASN A 28 -2.24 -3.27 -11.33
N PHE A 29 -3.01 -3.57 -10.26
CA PHE A 29 -3.57 -2.53 -9.38
C PHE A 29 -2.51 -1.72 -8.65
N TYR A 30 -1.47 -2.38 -8.12
CA TYR A 30 -0.41 -1.70 -7.40
C TYR A 30 0.36 -0.74 -8.31
N ASN A 31 0.78 -1.20 -9.49
CA ASN A 31 1.56 -0.38 -10.42
C ASN A 31 0.75 0.80 -10.95
N GLU A 32 -0.53 0.59 -11.27
CA GLU A 32 -1.42 1.66 -11.70
C GLU A 32 -1.67 2.67 -10.57
N ALA A 33 -1.90 2.20 -9.35
CA ALA A 33 -2.03 3.05 -8.16
C ALA A 33 -0.77 3.90 -7.94
N LEU A 34 0.42 3.31 -8.08
CA LEU A 34 1.69 3.99 -7.94
C LEU A 34 1.87 5.11 -8.98
N GLU A 35 1.47 4.86 -10.23
CA GLU A 35 1.52 5.88 -11.28
C GLU A 35 0.53 7.02 -11.02
N LEU A 36 -0.65 6.73 -10.48
CA LEU A 36 -1.62 7.75 -10.07
C LEU A 36 -1.11 8.56 -8.88
N PHE A 37 -0.50 7.89 -7.89
CA PHE A 37 0.11 8.55 -6.73
C PHE A 37 1.21 9.54 -7.16
N LYS A 38 2.12 9.14 -8.07
CA LYS A 38 3.16 10.00 -8.64
C LYS A 38 2.59 11.22 -9.38
N LYS A 39 1.37 11.11 -9.91
CA LYS A 39 0.64 12.21 -10.58
C LYS A 39 -0.25 13.00 -9.60
N GLU A 40 -0.09 12.78 -8.30
CA GLU A 40 -0.88 13.42 -7.23
C GLU A 40 -2.39 13.18 -7.33
N LYS A 41 -2.82 12.15 -8.06
CA LYS A 41 -4.21 11.71 -8.16
C LYS A 41 -4.54 10.78 -6.98
N TYR A 42 -4.52 11.36 -5.79
CA TYR A 42 -4.56 10.59 -4.53
C TYR A 42 -5.85 9.80 -4.35
N GLU A 43 -7.00 10.32 -4.74
CA GLU A 43 -8.29 9.61 -4.62
C GLU A 43 -8.32 8.35 -5.50
N ASP A 44 -7.91 8.47 -6.77
CA ASP A 44 -7.85 7.34 -7.70
C ASP A 44 -6.79 6.32 -7.24
N ALA A 45 -5.61 6.80 -6.80
CA ALA A 45 -4.55 5.96 -6.28
C ALA A 45 -5.01 5.17 -5.04
N ARG A 46 -5.70 5.83 -4.10
CA ARG A 46 -6.27 5.21 -2.91
C ARG A 46 -7.21 4.07 -3.26
N PHE A 47 -8.15 4.32 -4.17
CA PHE A 47 -9.10 3.30 -4.62
C PHE A 47 -8.39 2.05 -5.14
N LEU A 48 -7.32 2.21 -5.92
CA LEU A 48 -6.57 1.08 -6.48
C LEU A 48 -5.68 0.39 -5.44
N PHE A 49 -5.06 1.12 -4.50
CA PHE A 49 -4.35 0.48 -3.38
C PHE A 49 -5.30 -0.29 -2.47
N GLU A 50 -6.46 0.26 -2.13
CA GLU A 50 -7.50 -0.44 -1.37
C GLU A 50 -7.97 -1.70 -2.10
N ARG A 51 -8.12 -1.63 -3.42
CA ARG A 51 -8.43 -2.79 -4.24
C ARG A 51 -7.29 -3.82 -4.27
N ASN A 52 -6.05 -3.36 -4.33
CA ASN A 52 -4.89 -4.26 -4.31
C ASN A 52 -4.83 -5.08 -3.02
N ILE A 53 -5.07 -4.48 -1.86
CA ILE A 53 -5.03 -5.20 -0.58
C ILE A 53 -6.15 -6.24 -0.43
N VAL A 54 -7.28 -6.08 -1.13
CA VAL A 54 -8.32 -7.13 -1.16
C VAL A 54 -7.79 -8.41 -1.80
N PHE A 55 -6.96 -8.29 -2.84
CA PHE A 55 -6.37 -9.43 -3.54
C PHE A 55 -5.01 -9.86 -2.97
N ASN A 56 -4.29 -8.91 -2.39
CA ASN A 56 -2.95 -9.07 -1.82
C ASN A 56 -2.88 -8.48 -0.41
N PRO A 57 -3.52 -9.11 0.60
CA PRO A 57 -3.62 -8.52 1.95
C PRO A 57 -2.27 -8.44 2.71
N LYS A 58 -1.21 -9.03 2.17
CA LYS A 58 0.15 -8.95 2.71
C LYS A 58 1.08 -8.05 1.90
N ASP A 59 0.54 -7.19 1.05
CA ASP A 59 1.34 -6.19 0.34
C ASP A 59 1.55 -4.96 1.22
N ALA A 60 2.64 -4.95 1.98
CA ALA A 60 3.01 -3.86 2.88
C ALA A 60 3.11 -2.51 2.16
N ASN A 61 3.58 -2.51 0.92
CA ASN A 61 3.71 -1.28 0.14
C ASN A 61 2.36 -0.60 -0.13
N SER A 62 1.29 -1.35 -0.39
CA SER A 62 -0.04 -0.75 -0.56
C SER A 62 -0.50 -0.03 0.71
N TYR A 63 -0.29 -0.62 1.89
CA TYR A 63 -0.60 0.05 3.15
C TYR A 63 0.29 1.28 3.39
N LEU A 64 1.58 1.21 3.07
CA LEU A 64 2.47 2.36 3.17
C LEU A 64 2.01 3.52 2.28
N TYR A 65 1.63 3.25 1.02
CA TYR A 65 1.12 4.29 0.14
C TYR A 65 -0.25 4.82 0.55
N LEU A 66 -1.13 3.98 1.11
CA LEU A 66 -2.37 4.44 1.73
C LEU A 66 -2.09 5.38 2.91
N ALA A 67 -1.10 5.06 3.76
CA ALA A 67 -0.69 5.95 4.84
C ALA A 67 -0.22 7.31 4.31
N LYS A 68 0.62 7.33 3.27
CA LYS A 68 1.08 8.56 2.62
C LYS A 68 -0.08 9.39 2.06
N ILE A 69 -1.08 8.74 1.47
CA ILE A 69 -2.28 9.45 0.98
C ILE A 69 -3.06 10.04 2.15
N TYR A 70 -3.27 9.28 3.22
CA TYR A 70 -3.98 9.78 4.40
C TYR A 70 -3.22 10.88 5.14
N ASN A 71 -1.90 10.92 5.05
CA ASN A 71 -1.10 12.05 5.52
C ASN A 71 -1.42 13.32 4.71
N GLN A 72 -1.51 13.23 3.36
CA GLN A 72 -1.91 14.36 2.51
C GLN A 72 -3.36 14.82 2.78
N GLU A 73 -4.22 13.91 3.19
CA GLU A 73 -5.61 14.20 3.56
C GLU A 73 -5.76 14.67 5.02
N GLU A 74 -4.67 14.84 5.75
CA GLU A 74 -4.62 15.18 7.19
C GLU A 74 -5.43 14.21 8.08
N ASN A 75 -5.60 12.96 7.61
CA ASN A 75 -6.32 11.92 8.33
C ASN A 75 -5.37 11.04 9.15
N GLN A 76 -4.80 11.63 10.21
CA GLN A 76 -3.78 11.01 11.05
C GLN A 76 -4.20 9.63 11.60
N ARG A 77 -5.49 9.42 11.93
CA ARG A 77 -5.96 8.12 12.43
C ARG A 77 -5.82 7.00 11.40
N LYS A 78 -6.17 7.28 10.14
CA LYS A 78 -6.04 6.30 9.05
C LYS A 78 -4.59 6.14 8.63
N GLU A 79 -3.82 7.19 8.65
CA GLU A 79 -2.39 7.16 8.43
C GLU A 79 -1.71 6.20 9.41
N GLU A 80 -1.89 6.42 10.72
CA GLU A 80 -1.31 5.60 11.78
C GLU A 80 -1.71 4.12 11.66
N TYR A 81 -3.00 3.85 11.41
CA TYR A 81 -3.48 2.49 11.21
C TYR A 81 -2.79 1.77 10.03
N ASN A 82 -2.61 2.44 8.90
CA ASN A 82 -1.96 1.85 7.73
C ASN A 82 -0.45 1.68 7.95
N LEU A 83 0.22 2.59 8.65
CA LEU A 83 1.62 2.44 9.04
C LEU A 83 1.83 1.26 9.99
N GLU A 84 0.98 1.11 11.00
CA GLU A 84 1.04 -0.03 11.92
C GLU A 84 0.79 -1.35 11.18
N THR A 85 -0.11 -1.37 10.20
CA THR A 85 -0.33 -2.54 9.34
C THR A 85 0.89 -2.83 8.47
N THR A 86 1.54 -1.79 7.93
CA THR A 86 2.81 -1.94 7.20
C THR A 86 3.84 -2.63 8.07
N LEU A 87 4.04 -2.18 9.32
CA LEU A 87 5.02 -2.77 10.24
C LEU A 87 4.62 -4.15 10.77
N LEU A 88 3.34 -4.49 10.76
CA LEU A 88 2.90 -5.85 11.08
C LEU A 88 3.33 -6.85 10.00
N ILE A 89 3.39 -6.41 8.75
CA ILE A 89 3.78 -7.22 7.59
C ILE A 89 5.30 -7.16 7.38
N GLU A 90 5.88 -5.97 7.43
CA GLU A 90 7.31 -5.66 7.27
C GLU A 90 7.83 -4.87 8.48
N PRO A 91 8.27 -5.56 9.56
CA PRO A 91 8.69 -4.91 10.79
C PRO A 91 9.94 -4.01 10.66
N ASP A 92 10.70 -4.17 9.59
CA ASP A 92 11.91 -3.43 9.25
C ASP A 92 11.68 -2.34 8.19
N ASN A 93 10.45 -1.97 7.91
CA ASN A 93 10.14 -0.91 6.96
C ASN A 93 10.54 0.46 7.54
N GLU A 94 11.68 0.99 7.08
CA GLU A 94 12.30 2.22 7.58
C GLU A 94 11.36 3.42 7.48
N GLU A 95 10.65 3.55 6.37
CA GLU A 95 9.78 4.69 6.12
C GLU A 95 8.57 4.69 7.04
N ALA A 96 7.94 3.52 7.24
CA ALA A 96 6.81 3.38 8.16
C ALA A 96 7.21 3.68 9.61
N LEU A 97 8.42 3.24 10.04
CA LEU A 97 8.95 3.57 11.36
C LEU A 97 9.14 5.07 11.52
N LEU A 98 9.75 5.75 10.54
CA LEU A 98 9.97 7.20 10.58
C LEU A 98 8.65 7.98 10.63
N MET A 99 7.68 7.62 9.81
CA MET A 99 6.38 8.28 9.79
C MET A 99 5.66 8.12 11.13
N LEU A 100 5.66 6.92 11.72
CA LEU A 100 5.09 6.70 13.04
C LEU A 100 5.81 7.45 14.16
N MET A 101 7.14 7.58 14.09
CA MET A 101 7.89 8.40 15.06
C MET A 101 7.47 9.87 14.99
N LYS A 102 7.29 10.42 13.77
CA LYS A 102 6.81 11.80 13.57
C LYS A 102 5.42 11.99 14.19
N ILE A 103 4.48 11.08 13.92
CA ILE A 103 3.14 11.12 14.52
C ILE A 103 3.20 11.03 16.06
N ALA A 104 4.04 10.15 16.60
CA ALA A 104 4.18 10.00 18.04
C ALA A 104 4.78 11.26 18.68
N LEU A 105 5.73 11.93 18.00
CA LEU A 105 6.32 13.19 18.44
C LEU A 105 5.27 14.32 18.46
N GLU A 106 4.46 14.45 17.41
CA GLU A 106 3.35 15.41 17.36
C GLU A 106 2.34 15.20 18.49
N LYS A 107 2.08 13.94 18.85
CA LYS A 107 1.22 13.56 19.97
C LYS A 107 1.90 13.69 21.35
N SER A 108 3.15 14.13 21.40
CA SER A 108 3.96 14.17 22.62
C SER A 108 4.07 12.80 23.31
N ASN A 109 3.97 11.71 22.54
CA ASN A 109 4.14 10.34 23.04
C ASN A 109 5.61 9.92 22.92
N TYR A 110 6.44 10.47 23.81
CA TYR A 110 7.89 10.30 23.79
C TYR A 110 8.34 8.85 24.06
N GLU A 111 7.57 8.09 24.82
CA GLU A 111 7.82 6.67 25.05
C GLU A 111 7.72 5.90 23.72
N LYS A 112 6.64 6.12 22.96
CA LYS A 112 6.46 5.50 21.62
C LYS A 112 7.56 5.94 20.65
N VAL A 113 7.98 7.21 20.69
CA VAL A 113 9.09 7.70 19.84
C VAL A 113 10.37 6.95 20.15
N LYS A 114 10.72 6.78 21.43
CA LYS A 114 11.91 6.07 21.86
C LYS A 114 11.89 4.61 21.41
N ASP A 115 10.80 3.89 21.66
CA ASP A 115 10.64 2.49 21.24
C ASP A 115 10.78 2.30 19.72
N LEU A 116 10.18 3.19 18.94
CA LEU A 116 10.27 3.16 17.48
C LEU A 116 11.68 3.51 17.00
N SER A 117 12.34 4.48 17.64
CA SER A 117 13.71 4.87 17.32
C SER A 117 14.70 3.75 17.62
N ASP A 118 14.56 3.04 18.74
CA ASP A 118 15.38 1.88 19.08
C ASP A 118 15.21 0.73 18.09
N LYS A 119 14.03 0.57 17.51
CA LYS A 119 13.79 -0.38 16.40
C LYS A 119 14.43 0.12 15.12
N PHE A 120 14.22 1.40 14.79
CA PHE A 120 14.73 2.01 13.57
C PHE A 120 16.25 1.91 13.44
N VAL A 121 17.00 2.24 14.51
CA VAL A 121 18.47 2.16 14.54
C VAL A 121 18.98 0.74 14.22
N LYS A 122 18.23 -0.29 14.57
CA LYS A 122 18.62 -1.69 14.32
C LYS A 122 18.39 -2.13 12.88
N VAL A 123 17.47 -1.49 12.17
CA VAL A 123 17.02 -1.94 10.86
C VAL A 123 17.38 -0.97 9.73
N CYS A 124 17.68 0.28 10.04
CA CYS A 124 17.93 1.32 9.04
C CYS A 124 19.12 0.99 8.16
N LYS A 125 18.99 1.26 6.85
CA LYS A 125 20.03 1.08 5.82
C LYS A 125 20.19 2.35 4.97
N ASN A 126 19.07 2.98 4.62
CA ASN A 126 19.03 4.10 3.69
C ASN A 126 18.61 5.42 4.36
N LEU A 127 17.79 5.36 5.39
CA LEU A 127 17.18 6.53 6.04
C LEU A 127 17.76 6.81 7.44
N CYS A 128 18.93 6.24 7.77
CA CYS A 128 19.53 6.36 9.11
C CYS A 128 19.75 7.81 9.55
N ASP A 129 20.03 8.71 8.64
CA ASP A 129 20.27 10.13 8.94
C ASP A 129 18.99 10.87 9.35
N GLU A 130 17.83 10.45 8.85
CA GLU A 130 16.52 11.04 9.18
C GLU A 130 16.14 10.91 10.67
N ASN A 131 16.71 9.92 11.35
CA ASN A 131 16.48 9.72 12.79
C ASN A 131 17.22 10.75 13.66
N LYS A 132 18.26 11.42 13.14
CA LYS A 132 19.06 12.38 13.93
C LYS A 132 18.21 13.53 14.44
N ASP A 133 17.37 14.09 13.58
CA ASP A 133 16.49 15.21 13.94
C ASP A 133 15.48 14.83 15.03
N ILE A 134 14.96 13.58 14.95
CA ILE A 134 14.04 13.03 15.95
C ILE A 134 14.78 12.84 17.29
N GLN A 135 15.98 12.30 17.25
CA GLN A 135 16.82 12.12 18.45
C GLN A 135 17.21 13.46 19.09
N GLU A 136 17.51 14.48 18.30
CA GLU A 136 17.77 15.83 18.81
C GLU A 136 16.52 16.42 19.46
N SER A 137 15.37 16.24 18.86
CA SER A 137 14.10 16.67 19.40
C SER A 137 13.79 16.02 20.78
N LEU A 138 14.08 14.72 20.94
CA LEU A 138 13.93 14.02 22.20
C LEU A 138 14.85 14.58 23.31
N LYS A 139 16.13 14.86 22.98
CA LYS A 139 17.09 15.41 23.95
C LYS A 139 16.70 16.79 24.48
N ASN A 140 15.98 17.57 23.69
CA ASN A 140 15.54 18.92 24.08
C ASN A 140 14.31 18.90 25.01
N ILE A 141 13.74 17.74 25.26
CA ILE A 141 12.52 17.55 26.06
C ILE A 141 12.83 16.91 27.43
N GLU A 142 13.95 16.18 27.54
CA GLU A 142 14.48 15.65 28.81
C GLU A 142 15.16 16.77 29.61
#